data_837f7e25fe789688fefc95c18423a794
#
_entry.id   837f7e25fe789688fefc95c18423a794
#
_cell.length_a   1.000
_cell.length_b   1.000
_cell.length_c   1.000
_cell.angle_alpha   90.00
_cell.angle_beta   90.00
_cell.angle_gamma   90.00
#
_symmetry.space_group_name_H-M   'P 1'
#
loop_
_entity.id
_entity.type
_entity.pdbx_description
1 polymer ?
#
loop_
_entity_poly.entity_id
_entity_poly.type
_entity_poly.pdbx_seq_one_letter_code
_entity_poly.pdbx_strand_id
1 'polypeptide(L)'
;PNSKEIQEIIFKYIKPELFVRAREFSNQADPLWSQLSSIDTTAYSWDKESTYILKPPFLEKIEKNTSTNDINNAAILAILGDNVTTDHISPGSQISLESQAGKYLSSKGVKAQNFSSYLQRRVNHEVMIRGTFDNIHIQNEITPATKGGWTIHQPSRKLMTIFEAQNRYRSEKRPLVVIAGKEYGT
;
A
#
# COMPACT_ATOMS: atom_id res chain seq x y z
N PRO A 1 -24.30 -19.66 -26.19
CA PRO A 1 -23.44 -20.58 -26.95
C PRO A 1 -23.06 -21.78 -26.09
N ASN A 2 -23.06 -22.95 -26.69
CA ASN A 2 -22.61 -24.16 -26.03
C ASN A 2 -21.10 -24.34 -26.20
N SER A 3 -20.50 -25.24 -25.40
CA SER A 3 -19.04 -25.46 -25.41
C SER A 3 -18.50 -25.89 -26.78
N LYS A 4 -19.29 -26.58 -27.59
CA LYS A 4 -18.91 -27.03 -28.93
C LYS A 4 -18.82 -25.84 -29.90
N GLU A 5 -19.81 -24.95 -29.89
CA GLU A 5 -19.78 -23.71 -30.69
C GLU A 5 -18.59 -22.83 -30.34
N ILE A 6 -18.29 -22.71 -29.06
CA ILE A 6 -17.13 -21.94 -28.57
C ILE A 6 -15.83 -22.56 -29.09
N GLN A 7 -15.67 -23.88 -28.99
CA GLN A 7 -14.49 -24.59 -29.49
C GLN A 7 -14.32 -24.43 -31.01
N GLU A 8 -15.39 -24.56 -31.78
CA GLU A 8 -15.36 -24.36 -33.23
C GLU A 8 -14.89 -22.96 -33.62
N ILE A 9 -15.36 -21.94 -32.92
CA ILE A 9 -14.94 -20.56 -33.14
C ILE A 9 -13.47 -20.39 -32.75
N ILE A 10 -13.04 -20.93 -31.60
CA ILE A 10 -11.66 -20.86 -31.16
C ILE A 10 -10.73 -21.50 -32.21
N PHE A 11 -11.01 -22.72 -32.66
CA PHE A 11 -10.20 -23.41 -33.69
C PHE A 11 -10.21 -22.71 -35.05
N LYS A 12 -11.31 -22.00 -35.38
CA LYS A 12 -11.40 -21.25 -36.62
C LYS A 12 -10.54 -19.99 -36.64
N TYR A 13 -10.52 -19.25 -35.52
CA TYR A 13 -9.92 -17.93 -35.48
C TYR A 13 -8.60 -17.84 -34.72
N ILE A 14 -8.39 -18.67 -33.70
CA ILE A 14 -7.12 -18.68 -32.96
C ILE A 14 -6.17 -19.66 -33.63
N LYS A 15 -5.24 -19.11 -34.37
CA LYS A 15 -4.22 -19.87 -35.10
C LYS A 15 -2.85 -19.72 -34.44
N PRO A 16 -1.95 -20.71 -34.56
CA PRO A 16 -0.60 -20.62 -34.02
C PRO A 16 0.16 -19.36 -34.48
N GLU A 17 -0.11 -18.91 -35.70
CA GLU A 17 0.54 -17.72 -36.28
C GLU A 17 0.21 -16.43 -35.52
N LEU A 18 -0.93 -16.36 -34.82
CA LEU A 18 -1.27 -15.22 -33.98
C LEU A 18 -0.31 -15.12 -32.77
N PHE A 19 0.05 -16.25 -32.20
CA PHE A 19 0.99 -16.29 -31.09
C PHE A 19 2.42 -15.96 -31.53
N VAL A 20 2.81 -16.39 -32.73
CA VAL A 20 4.11 -16.04 -33.32
C VAL A 20 4.17 -14.53 -33.55
N ARG A 21 3.15 -13.95 -34.19
CA ARG A 21 3.08 -12.49 -34.40
C ARG A 21 3.06 -11.69 -33.09
N ALA A 22 2.29 -12.12 -32.11
CA ALA A 22 2.25 -11.47 -30.81
C ALA A 22 3.63 -11.48 -30.14
N ARG A 23 4.38 -12.58 -30.26
CA ARG A 23 5.74 -12.71 -29.74
C ARG A 23 6.75 -11.84 -30.50
N GLU A 24 6.66 -11.80 -31.82
CA GLU A 24 7.48 -10.92 -32.65
C GLU A 24 7.24 -9.45 -32.31
N PHE A 25 5.97 -9.05 -32.13
CA PHE A 25 5.60 -7.70 -31.73
C PHE A 25 6.11 -7.39 -30.29
N SER A 26 6.00 -8.33 -29.37
CA SER A 26 6.52 -8.20 -28.01
C SER A 26 8.04 -8.08 -27.98
N ASN A 27 8.74 -8.73 -28.91
CA ASN A 27 10.20 -8.66 -29.04
C ASN A 27 10.69 -7.40 -29.76
N GLN A 28 9.81 -6.67 -30.47
CA GLN A 28 10.07 -5.30 -30.91
C GLN A 28 9.93 -4.36 -29.72
N ALA A 29 10.87 -4.46 -28.80
CA ALA A 29 10.82 -3.71 -27.56
C ALA A 29 10.78 -2.22 -27.85
N ASP A 30 9.92 -1.52 -27.11
CA ASP A 30 9.96 -0.07 -26.98
C ASP A 30 11.43 0.39 -26.80
N PRO A 31 11.90 1.40 -27.55
CA PRO A 31 13.25 1.91 -27.41
C PRO A 31 13.65 2.25 -25.98
N LEU A 32 12.69 2.68 -25.14
CA LEU A 32 12.91 2.95 -23.72
C LEU A 32 13.16 1.65 -22.94
N TRP A 33 12.44 0.56 -23.28
CA TRP A 33 12.66 -0.75 -22.67
C TRP A 33 14.03 -1.32 -23.03
N SER A 34 14.46 -1.16 -24.29
CA SER A 34 15.75 -1.65 -24.79
C SER A 34 16.95 -0.93 -24.18
N GLN A 35 16.75 0.28 -23.63
CA GLN A 35 17.78 1.07 -22.95
C GLN A 35 17.96 0.65 -21.49
N LEU A 36 17.07 -0.16 -20.93
CA LEU A 36 17.22 -0.64 -19.56
C LEU A 36 18.37 -1.63 -19.50
N SER A 37 19.39 -1.30 -18.70
CA SER A 37 20.48 -2.23 -18.43
C SER A 37 19.96 -3.39 -17.56
N SER A 38 20.17 -4.61 -18.02
CA SER A 38 19.97 -5.78 -17.18
C SER A 38 21.11 -5.89 -16.18
N ILE A 39 20.81 -5.88 -14.90
CA ILE A 39 21.80 -6.13 -13.85
C ILE A 39 21.82 -7.64 -13.63
N ASP A 40 22.91 -8.29 -14.04
CA ASP A 40 23.10 -9.73 -13.81
C ASP A 40 23.60 -9.97 -12.38
N THR A 41 22.64 -9.92 -11.44
CA THR A 41 22.91 -10.19 -10.03
C THR A 41 21.87 -11.18 -9.47
N THR A 42 22.31 -12.04 -8.56
CA THR A 42 21.44 -13.00 -7.88
C THR A 42 20.50 -12.35 -6.85
N ALA A 43 20.76 -11.11 -6.46
CA ALA A 43 19.96 -10.35 -5.51
C ALA A 43 19.71 -8.94 -6.02
N TYR A 44 18.51 -8.43 -5.75
CA TYR A 44 18.14 -7.06 -6.10
C TYR A 44 19.01 -6.03 -5.37
N SER A 45 19.62 -5.12 -6.11
CA SER A 45 20.38 -3.99 -5.55
C SER A 45 19.43 -2.87 -5.14
N TRP A 46 19.20 -2.74 -3.84
CA TRP A 46 18.30 -1.72 -3.30
C TRP A 46 18.94 -0.32 -3.34
N ASP A 47 18.30 0.61 -4.02
CA ASP A 47 18.65 2.02 -3.95
C ASP A 47 17.97 2.66 -2.72
N LYS A 48 18.77 3.11 -1.76
CA LYS A 48 18.29 3.73 -0.52
C LYS A 48 17.65 5.10 -0.74
N GLU A 49 17.99 5.77 -1.84
CA GLU A 49 17.45 7.09 -2.19
C GLU A 49 16.22 7.01 -3.09
N SER A 50 15.85 5.82 -3.54
CA SER A 50 14.66 5.63 -4.34
C SER A 50 13.41 6.06 -3.58
N THR A 51 12.57 6.87 -4.22
CA THR A 51 11.27 7.27 -3.68
C THR A 51 10.12 6.37 -4.15
N TYR A 52 10.40 5.36 -5.00
CA TYR A 52 9.44 4.39 -5.51
C TYR A 52 9.60 2.99 -4.92
N ILE A 53 10.82 2.52 -4.77
CA ILE A 53 11.12 1.15 -4.33
C ILE A 53 12.10 1.23 -3.17
N LEU A 54 11.64 0.86 -1.97
CA LEU A 54 12.47 0.80 -0.77
C LEU A 54 12.49 -0.61 -0.19
N LYS A 55 13.67 -1.01 0.30
CA LYS A 55 13.81 -2.27 1.01
C LYS A 55 12.90 -2.29 2.24
N PRO A 56 11.99 -3.26 2.37
CA PRO A 56 11.09 -3.32 3.51
C PRO A 56 11.84 -3.70 4.80
N PRO A 57 11.60 -3.01 5.93
CA PRO A 57 12.33 -3.25 7.17
C PRO A 57 11.87 -4.49 7.93
N PHE A 58 10.68 -5.01 7.62
CA PHE A 58 10.05 -6.08 8.41
C PHE A 58 10.74 -7.45 8.29
N LEU A 59 11.62 -7.63 7.30
CA LEU A 59 12.43 -8.84 7.14
C LEU A 59 13.82 -8.73 7.79
N GLU A 60 14.22 -7.56 8.28
CA GLU A 60 15.57 -7.35 8.82
C GLU A 60 15.74 -7.86 10.26
N LYS A 61 14.65 -7.93 11.01
CA LYS A 61 14.66 -8.35 12.43
C LYS A 61 13.62 -9.44 12.66
N ILE A 62 13.85 -10.60 12.08
CA ILE A 62 13.03 -11.77 12.41
C ILE A 62 13.57 -12.36 13.71
N GLU A 63 12.91 -12.08 14.83
CA GLU A 63 13.19 -12.75 16.08
C GLU A 63 12.78 -14.23 15.97
N LYS A 64 13.75 -15.12 16.19
CA LYS A 64 13.55 -16.58 16.06
C LYS A 64 12.63 -17.16 17.13
N ASN A 65 12.36 -16.44 18.22
CA ASN A 65 11.52 -16.88 19.34
C ASN A 65 10.55 -15.75 19.70
N THR A 66 9.37 -15.75 19.10
CA THR A 66 8.24 -14.97 19.61
C THR A 66 7.44 -15.83 20.56
N SER A 67 7.65 -15.65 21.88
CA SER A 67 6.66 -16.12 22.84
C SER A 67 5.39 -15.29 22.67
N THR A 68 4.25 -15.94 22.58
CA THR A 68 2.95 -15.27 22.62
C THR A 68 2.72 -14.78 24.04
N ASN A 69 3.04 -13.52 24.30
CA ASN A 69 2.76 -12.88 25.59
C ASN A 69 1.43 -12.13 25.50
N ASP A 70 0.78 -11.97 26.65
CA ASP A 70 -0.40 -11.12 26.76
C ASP A 70 -0.08 -9.67 26.34
N ILE A 71 -1.02 -9.04 25.62
CA ILE A 71 -0.89 -7.63 25.24
C ILE A 71 -1.54 -6.80 26.35
N ASN A 72 -0.71 -6.09 27.11
CA ASN A 72 -1.17 -5.26 28.23
C ASN A 72 -1.10 -3.77 27.85
N ASN A 73 -2.06 -2.98 28.35
CA ASN A 73 -2.10 -1.51 28.19
C ASN A 73 -2.08 -1.02 26.73
N ALA A 74 -2.58 -1.81 25.80
CA ALA A 74 -2.71 -1.38 24.41
C ALA A 74 -3.70 -0.21 24.29
N ALA A 75 -3.35 0.77 23.46
CA ALA A 75 -4.26 1.83 23.09
C ALA A 75 -5.06 1.44 21.85
N ILE A 76 -6.34 1.80 21.82
CA ILE A 76 -7.17 1.61 20.63
C ILE A 76 -6.87 2.75 19.67
N LEU A 77 -6.30 2.40 18.50
CA LEU A 77 -5.98 3.35 17.45
C LEU A 77 -7.20 3.69 16.60
N ALA A 78 -8.02 2.69 16.30
CA ALA A 78 -9.25 2.86 15.53
C ALA A 78 -10.28 1.76 15.91
N ILE A 79 -11.56 2.13 15.83
CA ILE A 79 -12.70 1.22 15.89
C ILE A 79 -13.43 1.38 14.56
N LEU A 80 -13.46 0.31 13.79
CA LEU A 80 -14.01 0.30 12.43
C LEU A 80 -15.18 -0.68 12.37
N GLY A 81 -16.16 -0.35 11.54
CA GLY A 81 -17.32 -1.22 11.31
C GLY A 81 -16.99 -2.44 10.44
N ASP A 82 -18.04 -3.07 9.92
CA ASP A 82 -17.98 -4.19 8.99
C ASP A 82 -17.51 -3.75 7.59
N ASN A 83 -17.03 -4.71 6.78
CA ASN A 83 -16.71 -4.55 5.36
C ASN A 83 -15.64 -3.48 5.07
N VAL A 84 -14.67 -3.32 5.95
CA VAL A 84 -13.48 -2.49 5.69
C VAL A 84 -12.48 -3.32 4.89
N THR A 85 -12.51 -3.17 3.57
CA THR A 85 -11.70 -3.95 2.64
C THR A 85 -10.26 -3.47 2.57
N THR A 86 -9.41 -4.23 1.86
CA THR A 86 -8.02 -3.84 1.59
C THR A 86 -7.90 -2.48 0.90
N ASP A 87 -8.87 -2.08 0.06
CA ASP A 87 -8.88 -0.78 -0.61
C ASP A 87 -9.18 0.39 0.35
N HIS A 88 -9.85 0.13 1.46
CA HIS A 88 -10.03 1.12 2.52
C HIS A 88 -8.78 1.24 3.39
N ILE A 89 -8.12 0.13 3.69
CA ILE A 89 -6.95 0.06 4.57
C ILE A 89 -5.72 0.62 3.85
N SER A 90 -5.49 0.16 2.62
CA SER A 90 -4.34 0.53 1.81
C SER A 90 -4.76 1.56 0.74
N PRO A 91 -4.19 2.76 0.73
CA PRO A 91 -4.62 3.79 -0.20
C PRO A 91 -4.18 3.48 -1.64
N GLY A 92 -5.01 3.92 -2.61
CA GLY A 92 -4.70 3.81 -4.05
C GLY A 92 -4.76 5.15 -4.79
N SER A 93 -5.31 6.19 -4.15
CA SER A 93 -5.55 7.51 -4.73
C SER A 93 -4.28 8.30 -5.02
N GLN A 94 -4.44 9.46 -5.68
CA GLN A 94 -3.36 10.44 -5.84
C GLN A 94 -2.90 10.96 -4.49
N ILE A 95 -1.57 11.17 -4.36
CA ILE A 95 -0.97 11.68 -3.14
C ILE A 95 -1.09 13.21 -3.14
N SER A 96 -1.82 13.74 -2.16
CA SER A 96 -1.98 15.18 -1.99
C SER A 96 -0.76 15.79 -1.30
N LEU A 97 -0.46 17.06 -1.59
CA LEU A 97 0.64 17.81 -0.98
C LEU A 97 0.49 17.89 0.55
N GLU A 98 -0.73 18.06 1.03
CA GLU A 98 -1.04 18.21 2.45
C GLU A 98 -1.04 16.89 3.22
N SER A 99 -1.08 15.75 2.51
CA SER A 99 -1.05 14.44 3.15
C SER A 99 0.29 14.16 3.83
N GLN A 100 0.30 13.24 4.77
CA GLN A 100 1.54 12.80 5.44
C GLN A 100 2.54 12.20 4.45
N ALA A 101 2.04 11.51 3.41
CA ALA A 101 2.88 10.98 2.34
C ALA A 101 3.45 12.09 1.44
N GLY A 102 2.63 13.13 1.14
CA GLY A 102 3.09 14.29 0.37
C GLY A 102 4.18 15.06 1.09
N LYS A 103 4.02 15.30 2.38
CA LYS A 103 5.05 15.93 3.23
C LYS A 103 6.35 15.12 3.25
N TYR A 104 6.25 13.78 3.34
CA TYR A 104 7.40 12.90 3.25
C TYR A 104 8.09 13.00 1.88
N LEU A 105 7.36 12.92 0.78
CA LEU A 105 7.92 13.05 -0.56
C LEU A 105 8.58 14.41 -0.79
N SER A 106 7.94 15.50 -0.31
CA SER A 106 8.55 16.84 -0.34
C SER A 106 9.86 16.90 0.42
N SER A 107 9.94 16.27 1.59
CA SER A 107 11.17 16.20 2.38
C SER A 107 12.30 15.41 1.69
N LYS A 108 11.94 14.53 0.74
CA LYS A 108 12.86 13.82 -0.15
C LYS A 108 13.17 14.56 -1.45
N GLY A 109 12.72 15.82 -1.58
CA GLY A 109 12.97 16.66 -2.76
C GLY A 109 12.09 16.36 -3.97
N VAL A 110 11.06 15.51 -3.83
CA VAL A 110 10.12 15.23 -4.92
C VAL A 110 9.17 16.42 -5.07
N LYS A 111 9.04 16.96 -6.28
CA LYS A 111 8.09 18.03 -6.58
C LYS A 111 6.65 17.51 -6.56
N ALA A 112 5.69 18.32 -6.13
CA ALA A 112 4.28 17.92 -5.99
C ALA A 112 3.68 17.32 -7.28
N GLN A 113 4.03 17.86 -8.45
CA GLN A 113 3.60 17.33 -9.75
C GLN A 113 4.09 15.90 -10.04
N ASN A 114 5.11 15.42 -9.33
CA ASN A 114 5.73 14.11 -9.49
C ASN A 114 5.37 13.15 -8.34
N PHE A 115 4.41 13.50 -7.49
CA PHE A 115 4.03 12.62 -6.37
C PHE A 115 3.41 11.31 -6.85
N SER A 116 2.68 11.35 -7.97
CA SER A 116 1.96 10.17 -8.47
C SER A 116 0.88 9.68 -7.48
N SER A 117 0.48 8.43 -7.59
CA SER A 117 -0.49 7.83 -6.68
C SER A 117 0.17 6.89 -5.67
N TYR A 118 -0.54 6.57 -4.60
CA TYR A 118 -0.14 5.52 -3.67
C TYR A 118 0.04 4.18 -4.39
N LEU A 119 -0.83 3.86 -5.37
CA LEU A 119 -0.73 2.64 -6.15
C LEU A 119 0.61 2.52 -6.90
N GLN A 120 1.09 3.62 -7.48
CA GLN A 120 2.36 3.65 -8.20
C GLN A 120 3.58 3.58 -7.25
N ARG A 121 3.41 3.97 -5.99
CA ARG A 121 4.46 3.94 -4.95
C ARG A 121 4.29 2.82 -3.91
N ARG A 122 3.44 1.85 -4.19
CA ARG A 122 3.10 0.77 -3.24
C ARG A 122 4.29 -0.05 -2.74
N VAL A 123 5.42 -0.02 -3.45
CA VAL A 123 6.67 -0.68 -3.03
C VAL A 123 7.54 0.21 -2.14
N ASN A 124 7.09 1.42 -1.85
CA ASN A 124 7.69 2.30 -0.86
C ASN A 124 6.87 2.25 0.43
N HIS A 125 7.34 1.46 1.40
CA HIS A 125 6.65 1.27 2.69
C HIS A 125 6.51 2.58 3.48
N GLU A 126 7.43 3.53 3.32
CA GLU A 126 7.35 4.84 3.97
C GLU A 126 6.20 5.70 3.43
N VAL A 127 5.91 5.58 2.14
CA VAL A 127 4.73 6.23 1.54
C VAL A 127 3.46 5.53 2.00
N MET A 128 3.44 4.18 1.94
CA MET A 128 2.24 3.41 2.24
C MET A 128 1.80 3.51 3.69
N ILE A 129 2.72 3.47 4.66
CA ILE A 129 2.38 3.60 6.08
C ILE A 129 1.76 4.97 6.41
N ARG A 130 2.12 6.01 5.66
CA ARG A 130 1.59 7.36 5.83
C ARG A 130 0.19 7.53 5.27
N GLY A 131 -0.21 6.65 4.36
CA GLY A 131 -1.54 6.62 3.78
C GLY A 131 -2.44 5.50 4.29
N THR A 132 -1.93 4.61 5.15
CA THR A 132 -2.73 3.55 5.75
C THR A 132 -3.89 4.15 6.55
N PHE A 133 -5.11 3.69 6.26
CA PHE A 133 -6.37 4.23 6.78
C PHE A 133 -6.71 5.68 6.35
N ASP A 134 -6.01 6.25 5.40
CA ASP A 134 -6.27 7.62 4.91
C ASP A 134 -7.34 7.68 3.80
N ASN A 135 -8.20 6.66 3.74
CA ASN A 135 -9.30 6.62 2.80
C ASN A 135 -10.49 7.46 3.33
N ILE A 136 -11.00 8.36 2.48
CA ILE A 136 -12.12 9.27 2.83
C ILE A 136 -13.42 8.56 3.20
N HIS A 137 -13.57 7.29 2.83
CA HIS A 137 -14.74 6.48 3.14
C HIS A 137 -14.64 5.75 4.48
N ILE A 138 -13.48 5.75 5.12
CA ILE A 138 -13.33 5.18 6.46
C ILE A 138 -14.11 6.03 7.47
N GLN A 139 -14.86 5.34 8.32
CA GLN A 139 -15.50 5.92 9.48
C GLN A 139 -14.92 5.27 10.73
N ASN A 140 -14.17 6.05 11.50
CA ASN A 140 -13.67 5.61 12.80
C ASN A 140 -14.69 6.00 13.88
N GLU A 141 -15.20 5.02 14.62
CA GLU A 141 -16.20 5.24 15.68
C GLU A 141 -15.67 6.08 16.85
N ILE A 142 -14.34 6.18 17.02
CA ILE A 142 -13.71 7.09 17.98
C ILE A 142 -13.94 8.56 17.58
N THR A 143 -14.14 8.81 16.28
CA THR A 143 -14.33 10.17 15.71
C THR A 143 -15.58 10.22 14.82
N PRO A 144 -16.79 10.00 15.36
CA PRO A 144 -18.01 9.82 14.56
C PRO A 144 -18.39 11.05 13.72
N ALA A 145 -17.93 12.23 14.11
CA ALA A 145 -18.16 13.46 13.37
C ALA A 145 -17.13 13.72 12.24
N THR A 146 -16.11 12.87 12.11
CA THR A 146 -15.01 13.08 11.16
C THR A 146 -14.84 11.86 10.29
N LYS A 147 -14.84 12.03 8.97
CA LYS A 147 -14.57 10.96 7.99
C LYS A 147 -13.09 10.92 7.63
N GLY A 148 -12.62 9.75 7.18
CA GLY A 148 -11.24 9.53 6.75
C GLY A 148 -10.33 9.09 7.89
N GLY A 149 -9.03 9.18 7.66
CA GLY A 149 -7.97 8.66 8.52
C GLY A 149 -7.71 9.45 9.82
N TRP A 150 -8.75 9.77 10.58
CA TRP A 150 -8.66 10.53 11.82
C TRP A 150 -8.91 9.69 13.05
N THR A 151 -8.27 10.04 14.14
CA THR A 151 -8.48 9.43 15.45
C THR A 151 -8.23 10.43 16.58
N ILE A 152 -8.55 10.05 17.81
CA ILE A 152 -8.23 10.81 19.00
C ILE A 152 -7.09 10.11 19.75
N HIS A 153 -6.00 10.81 19.96
CA HIS A 153 -4.94 10.35 20.85
C HIS A 153 -5.41 10.43 22.29
N GLN A 154 -5.71 9.30 22.91
CA GLN A 154 -6.43 9.20 24.18
C GLN A 154 -5.77 9.96 25.34
N PRO A 155 -4.44 9.89 25.59
CA PRO A 155 -3.82 10.63 26.68
C PRO A 155 -4.01 12.15 26.56
N SER A 156 -3.88 12.71 25.35
CA SER A 156 -3.98 14.15 25.12
C SER A 156 -5.39 14.63 24.70
N ARG A 157 -6.30 13.71 24.36
CA ARG A 157 -7.64 13.99 23.81
C ARG A 157 -7.63 14.88 22.57
N LYS A 158 -6.53 14.86 21.81
CA LYS A 158 -6.39 15.66 20.59
C LYS A 158 -6.79 14.86 19.38
N LEU A 159 -7.60 15.46 18.51
CA LEU A 159 -7.89 14.95 17.18
C LEU A 159 -6.63 15.09 16.31
N MET A 160 -6.26 14.03 15.61
CA MET A 160 -5.12 14.00 14.70
C MET A 160 -5.26 12.86 13.68
N THR A 161 -4.40 12.83 12.68
CA THR A 161 -4.38 11.71 11.75
C THR A 161 -3.98 10.41 12.46
N ILE A 162 -4.46 9.26 11.93
CA ILE A 162 -4.09 7.94 12.46
C ILE A 162 -2.57 7.77 12.44
N PHE A 163 -1.89 8.26 11.38
CA PHE A 163 -0.43 8.22 11.30
C PHE A 163 0.26 9.03 12.41
N GLU A 164 -0.22 10.23 12.72
CA GLU A 164 0.33 11.05 13.81
C GLU A 164 0.10 10.41 15.17
N ALA A 165 -1.10 9.88 15.42
CA ALA A 165 -1.42 9.18 16.65
C ALA A 165 -0.54 7.94 16.86
N GLN A 166 -0.37 7.14 15.79
CA GLN A 166 0.51 5.96 15.82
C GLN A 166 1.95 6.35 16.18
N ASN A 167 2.49 7.42 15.60
CA ASN A 167 3.83 7.89 15.92
C ASN A 167 3.97 8.35 17.38
N ARG A 168 2.96 9.00 17.93
CA ARG A 168 2.95 9.39 19.36
C ARG A 168 2.95 8.18 20.27
N TYR A 169 2.03 7.24 20.06
CA TYR A 169 1.99 6.01 20.84
C TYR A 169 3.27 5.20 20.73
N ARG A 170 3.90 5.17 19.54
CA ARG A 170 5.19 4.54 19.33
C ARG A 170 6.30 5.21 20.18
N SER A 171 6.32 6.54 20.25
CA SER A 171 7.28 7.28 21.10
C SER A 171 7.04 7.01 22.59
N GLU A 172 5.79 6.77 22.98
CA GLU A 172 5.37 6.38 24.32
C GLU A 172 5.62 4.88 24.64
N LYS A 173 6.11 4.10 23.65
CA LYS A 173 6.29 2.64 23.71
C LYS A 173 4.98 1.90 24.05
N ARG A 174 3.86 2.42 23.63
CA ARG A 174 2.55 1.88 23.92
C ARG A 174 2.07 0.97 22.80
N PRO A 175 1.67 -0.29 23.08
CA PRO A 175 1.08 -1.16 22.07
C PRO A 175 -0.21 -0.59 21.52
N LEU A 176 -0.53 -0.92 20.26
CA LEU A 176 -1.71 -0.46 19.58
C LEU A 176 -2.57 -1.62 19.12
N VAL A 177 -3.87 -1.42 19.15
CA VAL A 177 -4.87 -2.33 18.57
C VAL A 177 -5.81 -1.56 17.65
N VAL A 178 -6.26 -2.22 16.61
CA VAL A 178 -7.37 -1.80 15.76
C VAL A 178 -8.49 -2.82 15.97
N ILE A 179 -9.68 -2.33 16.26
CA ILE A 179 -10.88 -3.16 16.39
C ILE A 179 -11.69 -2.96 15.12
N ALA A 180 -12.10 -4.04 14.48
CA ALA A 180 -12.88 -3.97 13.25
C ALA A 180 -13.98 -5.05 13.26
N GLY A 181 -15.02 -4.83 12.45
CA GLY A 181 -16.11 -5.76 12.27
C GLY A 181 -15.76 -6.91 11.32
N LYS A 182 -16.77 -7.64 10.86
CA LYS A 182 -16.59 -8.78 9.94
C LYS A 182 -16.06 -8.33 8.59
N GLU A 183 -15.39 -9.25 7.89
CA GLU A 183 -14.84 -9.05 6.55
C GLU A 183 -13.79 -7.92 6.47
N TYR A 184 -13.08 -7.70 7.57
CA TYR A 184 -11.95 -6.77 7.58
C TYR A 184 -10.79 -7.31 6.74
N GLY A 185 -10.32 -6.51 5.77
CA GLY A 185 -9.19 -6.86 4.93
C GLY A 185 -9.50 -7.83 3.78
N THR A 186 -10.78 -7.99 3.43
CA THR A 186 -11.20 -8.82 2.28
C THR A 186 -11.03 -8.12 0.94
#